data_686f40efd51c30a45e6b4ca145b12d65
#
_entry.id   686f40efd51c30a45e6b4ca145b12d65
#
_cell.length_a   1.000
_cell.length_b   1.000
_cell.length_c   1.000
_cell.angle_alpha   90.00
_cell.angle_beta   90.00
_cell.angle_gamma   90.00
#
_symmetry.space_group_name_H-M   'P 1'
#
loop_
_entity.id
_entity.type
_entity.pdbx_description
1 polymer ?
#
loop_
_entity_poly.entity_id
_entity_poly.type
_entity_poly.pdbx_seq_one_letter_code
_entity_poly.pdbx_strand_id
1 'polypeptide(L)'
;MGRQNATDAEVEAAAHAAGCDSFIRNLEHGFDTVVGGGGAHLSGGERQCIAIARAMLNDAPIIVLDEATAYIDPENEAVIQRAVAKLVANKTVIVIAHRLSTITGADNIAVVQDGKIEAQGTHEALLKSCELYKEMWQAHIGAKDGDAA
;
A
#
# COMPACT_ATOMS: atom_id res chain seq x y z
N MET A 1 -0.98 9.25 -12.46
CA MET A 1 -0.04 10.05 -13.24
C MET A 1 1.03 10.60 -12.32
N GLY A 2 2.29 10.72 -12.78
CA GLY A 2 3.34 11.39 -12.02
C GLY A 2 3.24 12.92 -12.17
N ARG A 3 4.13 13.66 -11.50
CA ARG A 3 4.24 15.13 -11.60
C ARG A 3 4.68 15.53 -13.01
N GLN A 4 3.89 16.36 -13.72
CA GLN A 4 4.11 16.69 -15.13
C GLN A 4 5.44 17.41 -15.43
N ASN A 5 6.00 18.14 -14.45
CA ASN A 5 7.23 18.93 -14.61
C ASN A 5 8.41 18.34 -13.82
N ALA A 6 8.38 17.03 -13.56
CA ALA A 6 9.49 16.35 -12.89
C ALA A 6 10.69 16.27 -13.84
N THR A 7 11.88 16.54 -13.33
CA THR A 7 13.15 16.33 -14.04
C THR A 7 13.52 14.84 -14.01
N ASP A 8 14.35 14.38 -14.94
CA ASP A 8 14.84 13.00 -14.98
C ASP A 8 15.52 12.61 -13.65
N ALA A 9 16.32 13.53 -13.08
CA ALA A 9 16.97 13.30 -11.79
C ALA A 9 15.96 13.09 -10.63
N GLU A 10 14.82 13.79 -10.62
CA GLU A 10 13.77 13.58 -9.63
C GLU A 10 13.04 12.25 -9.85
N VAL A 11 12.84 11.84 -11.10
CA VAL A 11 12.26 10.55 -11.46
C VAL A 11 13.17 9.41 -11.02
N GLU A 12 14.47 9.50 -11.31
CA GLU A 12 15.48 8.53 -10.88
C GLU A 12 15.55 8.43 -9.35
N ALA A 13 15.58 9.57 -8.66
CA ALA A 13 15.59 9.61 -7.19
C ALA A 13 14.35 8.94 -6.57
N ALA A 14 13.15 9.19 -7.12
CA ALA A 14 11.93 8.57 -6.67
C ALA A 14 11.91 7.04 -6.94
N ALA A 15 12.39 6.62 -8.10
CA ALA A 15 12.55 5.21 -8.45
C ALA A 15 13.53 4.49 -7.52
N HIS A 16 14.67 5.12 -7.23
CA HIS A 16 15.65 4.61 -6.28
C HIS A 16 15.06 4.49 -4.86
N ALA A 17 14.35 5.51 -4.38
CA ALA A 17 13.71 5.51 -3.07
C ALA A 17 12.65 4.40 -2.93
N ALA A 18 11.95 4.07 -4.02
CA ALA A 18 10.97 2.99 -4.10
C ALA A 18 11.58 1.59 -4.33
N GLY A 19 12.89 1.49 -4.60
CA GLY A 19 13.57 0.23 -4.87
C GLY A 19 13.36 -0.30 -6.28
N CYS A 20 13.07 0.58 -7.25
CA CYS A 20 12.83 0.21 -8.65
C CYS A 20 14.11 -0.06 -9.45
N ASP A 21 15.29 0.33 -8.96
CA ASP A 21 16.54 0.33 -9.71
C ASP A 21 16.91 -1.02 -10.33
N SER A 22 16.70 -2.10 -9.57
CA SER A 22 17.15 -3.43 -9.97
C SER A 22 16.46 -3.92 -11.24
N PHE A 23 15.14 -3.73 -11.33
CA PHE A 23 14.41 -4.20 -12.50
C PHE A 23 14.46 -3.18 -13.65
N ILE A 24 14.44 -1.86 -13.38
CA ILE A 24 14.50 -0.84 -14.45
C ILE A 24 15.78 -0.97 -15.24
N ARG A 25 16.92 -1.21 -14.59
CA ARG A 25 18.22 -1.42 -15.27
C ARG A 25 18.25 -2.68 -16.16
N ASN A 26 17.37 -3.65 -15.89
CA ASN A 26 17.27 -4.87 -16.68
C ASN A 26 16.27 -4.74 -17.85
N LEU A 27 15.53 -3.63 -17.94
CA LEU A 27 14.66 -3.36 -19.09
C LEU A 27 15.51 -2.92 -20.30
N GLU A 28 15.05 -3.28 -21.51
CA GLU A 28 15.75 -3.05 -22.77
C GLU A 28 16.17 -1.58 -23.00
N HIS A 29 15.31 -0.64 -22.57
CA HIS A 29 15.54 0.81 -22.71
C HIS A 29 15.53 1.53 -21.34
N GLY A 30 15.76 0.82 -20.23
CA GLY A 30 15.77 1.42 -18.89
C GLY A 30 14.49 2.22 -18.59
N PHE A 31 14.64 3.49 -18.20
CA PHE A 31 13.54 4.39 -17.91
C PHE A 31 12.68 4.76 -19.13
N ASP A 32 13.22 4.64 -20.35
CA ASP A 32 12.50 4.93 -21.59
C ASP A 32 11.71 3.73 -22.12
N THR A 33 11.71 2.62 -21.39
CA THR A 33 10.97 1.42 -21.79
C THR A 33 9.46 1.66 -21.71
N VAL A 34 8.77 1.43 -22.84
CA VAL A 34 7.31 1.46 -22.87
C VAL A 34 6.76 0.22 -22.17
N VAL A 35 5.91 0.41 -21.16
CA VAL A 35 5.30 -0.66 -20.36
C VAL A 35 3.80 -0.70 -20.58
N GLY A 36 3.21 -1.91 -20.67
CA GLY A 36 1.80 -2.12 -20.94
C GLY A 36 1.46 -2.00 -22.45
N GLY A 37 0.21 -2.24 -22.83
CA GLY A 37 -0.33 -1.97 -24.16
C GLY A 37 0.46 -2.51 -25.38
N GLY A 38 1.25 -3.58 -25.22
CA GLY A 38 2.16 -4.12 -26.25
C GLY A 38 3.66 -3.88 -25.99
N GLY A 39 4.01 -3.16 -24.91
CA GLY A 39 5.37 -3.01 -24.42
C GLY A 39 5.77 -4.10 -23.42
N ALA A 40 6.83 -3.84 -22.63
CA ALA A 40 7.33 -4.79 -21.66
C ALA A 40 6.27 -5.16 -20.59
N HIS A 41 6.19 -6.45 -20.28
CA HIS A 41 5.34 -6.94 -19.19
C HIS A 41 6.08 -6.84 -17.86
N LEU A 42 5.47 -6.13 -16.89
CA LEU A 42 5.95 -6.03 -15.54
C LEU A 42 5.24 -7.06 -14.64
N SER A 43 5.96 -7.61 -13.66
CA SER A 43 5.39 -8.40 -12.57
C SER A 43 4.48 -7.53 -11.68
N GLY A 44 3.69 -8.18 -10.80
CA GLY A 44 2.85 -7.47 -9.83
C GLY A 44 3.66 -6.54 -8.93
N GLY A 45 4.79 -7.03 -8.41
CA GLY A 45 5.69 -6.27 -7.54
C GLY A 45 6.35 -5.08 -8.24
N GLU A 46 6.81 -5.25 -9.49
CA GLU A 46 7.39 -4.17 -10.30
C GLU A 46 6.37 -3.05 -10.58
N ARG A 47 5.13 -3.42 -10.93
CA ARG A 47 4.05 -2.43 -11.10
C ARG A 47 3.79 -1.65 -9.81
N GLN A 48 3.82 -2.33 -8.67
CA GLN A 48 3.60 -1.70 -7.37
C GLN A 48 4.77 -0.78 -6.99
N CYS A 49 6.01 -1.19 -7.23
CA CYS A 49 7.18 -0.32 -7.06
C CYS A 49 7.05 0.98 -7.86
N ILE A 50 6.64 0.90 -9.13
CA ILE A 50 6.41 2.09 -9.96
C ILE A 50 5.28 2.96 -9.40
N ALA A 51 4.19 2.35 -8.91
CA ALA A 51 3.10 3.11 -8.31
C ALA A 51 3.57 3.88 -7.06
N ILE A 52 4.40 3.26 -6.21
CA ILE A 52 5.00 3.89 -5.04
C ILE A 52 5.96 5.02 -5.47
N ALA A 53 6.82 4.79 -6.45
CA ALA A 53 7.73 5.83 -6.97
C ALA A 53 6.96 7.05 -7.49
N ARG A 54 5.86 6.83 -8.21
CA ARG A 54 4.98 7.92 -8.67
C ARG A 54 4.34 8.68 -7.51
N ALA A 55 3.92 7.99 -6.47
CA ALA A 55 3.37 8.61 -5.27
C ALA A 55 4.41 9.43 -4.50
N MET A 56 5.66 8.93 -4.40
CA MET A 56 6.78 9.68 -3.83
C MET A 56 7.09 10.94 -4.62
N LEU A 57 7.11 10.84 -5.96
CA LEU A 57 7.38 11.97 -6.85
C LEU A 57 6.31 13.07 -6.75
N ASN A 58 5.05 12.69 -6.51
CA ASN A 58 3.95 13.64 -6.32
C ASN A 58 3.98 14.34 -4.97
N ASP A 59 4.59 13.72 -3.97
CA ASP A 59 4.76 14.23 -2.60
C ASP A 59 3.47 14.79 -1.96
N ALA A 60 2.34 14.12 -2.21
CA ALA A 60 1.05 14.52 -1.65
C ALA A 60 1.03 14.39 -0.12
N PRO A 61 0.37 15.32 0.61
CA PRO A 61 0.28 15.27 2.07
C PRO A 61 -0.67 14.16 2.58
N ILE A 62 -1.56 13.66 1.72
CA ILE A 62 -2.50 12.59 2.02
C ILE A 62 -2.24 11.43 1.08
N ILE A 63 -2.04 10.25 1.63
CA ILE A 63 -1.83 9.00 0.90
C ILE A 63 -3.01 8.07 1.17
N VAL A 64 -3.60 7.53 0.10
CA VAL A 64 -4.63 6.49 0.20
C VAL A 64 -3.99 5.17 -0.24
N LEU A 65 -4.04 4.18 0.65
CA LEU A 65 -3.58 2.82 0.40
C LEU A 65 -4.79 1.90 0.32
N ASP A 66 -5.05 1.37 -0.86
CA ASP A 66 -6.08 0.37 -1.10
C ASP A 66 -5.40 -0.97 -1.39
N GLU A 67 -5.62 -1.97 -0.55
CA GLU A 67 -5.11 -3.33 -0.67
C GLU A 67 -3.60 -3.44 -0.99
N ALA A 68 -2.78 -2.56 -0.39
CA ALA A 68 -1.38 -2.32 -0.76
C ALA A 68 -0.44 -3.55 -0.66
N THR A 69 -0.90 -4.71 -0.17
CA THR A 69 -0.07 -5.89 0.09
C THR A 69 -0.65 -7.21 -0.41
N ALA A 70 -1.76 -7.21 -1.15
CA ALA A 70 -2.30 -8.43 -1.73
C ALA A 70 -1.46 -8.86 -2.95
N TYR A 71 -0.93 -10.08 -2.94
CA TYR A 71 -0.21 -10.73 -4.06
C TYR A 71 1.21 -10.23 -4.37
N ILE A 72 2.04 -10.00 -3.36
CA ILE A 72 3.46 -9.71 -3.55
C ILE A 72 4.27 -10.99 -3.29
N ASP A 73 5.21 -11.30 -4.19
CA ASP A 73 6.20 -12.33 -3.95
C ASP A 73 7.01 -12.02 -2.69
N PRO A 74 7.28 -13.01 -1.81
CA PRO A 74 8.00 -12.78 -0.54
C PRO A 74 9.33 -12.06 -0.69
N GLU A 75 10.03 -12.22 -1.81
CA GLU A 75 11.30 -11.55 -2.09
C GLU A 75 11.14 -10.05 -2.30
N ASN A 76 10.03 -9.62 -2.89
CA ASN A 76 9.72 -8.22 -3.15
C ASN A 76 8.98 -7.54 -1.99
N GLU A 77 8.37 -8.30 -1.10
CA GLU A 77 7.57 -7.78 0.00
C GLU A 77 8.37 -6.85 0.91
N ALA A 78 9.58 -7.24 1.31
CA ALA A 78 10.44 -6.44 2.19
C ALA A 78 10.89 -5.12 1.54
N VAL A 79 11.10 -5.11 0.22
CA VAL A 79 11.45 -3.90 -0.54
C VAL A 79 10.26 -2.95 -0.58
N ILE A 80 9.09 -3.48 -0.92
CA ILE A 80 7.84 -2.71 -1.02
C ILE A 80 7.44 -2.15 0.34
N GLN A 81 7.53 -2.94 1.42
CA GLN A 81 7.21 -2.45 2.77
C GLN A 81 8.13 -1.30 3.19
N ARG A 82 9.44 -1.38 2.92
CA ARG A 82 10.37 -0.28 3.18
C ARG A 82 10.04 0.97 2.36
N ALA A 83 9.66 0.79 1.09
CA ALA A 83 9.27 1.88 0.22
C ALA A 83 7.97 2.55 0.71
N VAL A 84 6.95 1.76 1.08
CA VAL A 84 5.71 2.27 1.67
C VAL A 84 6.00 3.02 2.97
N ALA A 85 6.82 2.47 3.86
CA ALA A 85 7.18 3.15 5.12
C ALA A 85 7.82 4.53 4.88
N LYS A 86 8.69 4.65 3.87
CA LYS A 86 9.25 5.95 3.45
C LYS A 86 8.18 6.89 2.87
N LEU A 87 7.28 6.35 2.03
CA LEU A 87 6.23 7.13 1.38
C LEU A 87 5.28 7.77 2.39
N VAL A 88 4.90 7.02 3.45
CA VAL A 88 3.90 7.46 4.43
C VAL A 88 4.49 8.30 5.57
N ALA A 89 5.81 8.38 5.69
CA ALA A 89 6.47 9.12 6.77
C ALA A 89 6.02 10.60 6.80
N ASN A 90 5.55 11.06 7.97
CA ASN A 90 5.05 12.43 8.20
C ASN A 90 3.86 12.84 7.31
N LYS A 91 3.03 11.88 6.88
CA LYS A 91 1.85 12.14 6.06
C LYS A 91 0.59 11.59 6.71
N THR A 92 -0.56 12.11 6.29
CA THR A 92 -1.84 11.51 6.64
C THR A 92 -2.07 10.30 5.74
N VAL A 93 -2.31 9.14 6.36
CA VAL A 93 -2.50 7.87 5.64
C VAL A 93 -3.92 7.38 5.85
N ILE A 94 -4.62 7.12 4.76
CA ILE A 94 -5.93 6.46 4.76
C ILE A 94 -5.71 5.06 4.20
N VAL A 95 -6.03 4.03 5.00
CA VAL A 95 -5.88 2.63 4.59
C VAL A 95 -7.26 2.01 4.43
N ILE A 96 -7.52 1.45 3.25
CA ILE A 96 -8.67 0.56 3.04
C ILE A 96 -8.17 -0.84 3.35
N ALA A 97 -8.62 -1.39 4.49
CA ALA A 97 -8.07 -2.63 5.02
C ALA A 97 -9.00 -3.82 4.73
N HIS A 98 -8.42 -4.87 4.18
CA HIS A 98 -9.05 -6.19 4.03
C HIS A 98 -8.61 -7.15 5.13
N ARG A 99 -7.58 -6.81 5.89
CA ARG A 99 -7.08 -7.58 7.05
C ARG A 99 -7.05 -6.69 8.28
N LEU A 100 -7.92 -6.98 9.24
CA LEU A 100 -8.03 -6.19 10.48
C LEU A 100 -6.74 -6.13 11.28
N SER A 101 -5.89 -7.17 11.21
CA SER A 101 -4.60 -7.20 11.91
C SER A 101 -3.63 -6.11 11.46
N THR A 102 -3.79 -5.56 10.26
CA THR A 102 -2.89 -4.53 9.73
C THR A 102 -3.20 -3.13 10.23
N ILE A 103 -4.40 -2.91 10.78
CA ILE A 103 -4.88 -1.59 11.21
C ILE A 103 -5.04 -1.43 12.71
N THR A 104 -4.64 -2.44 13.51
CA THR A 104 -4.75 -2.37 14.98
C THR A 104 -3.98 -1.20 15.60
N GLY A 105 -2.91 -0.74 14.94
CA GLY A 105 -2.10 0.42 15.35
C GLY A 105 -2.53 1.75 14.74
N ALA A 106 -3.67 1.81 14.03
CA ALA A 106 -4.15 3.05 13.44
C ALA A 106 -4.63 4.03 14.52
N ASP A 107 -4.37 5.32 14.32
CA ASP A 107 -4.83 6.39 15.23
C ASP A 107 -6.35 6.47 15.29
N ASN A 108 -7.04 6.18 14.18
CA ASN A 108 -8.50 6.14 14.08
C ASN A 108 -8.92 5.12 13.02
N ILE A 109 -9.89 4.29 13.37
CA ILE A 109 -10.51 3.30 12.49
C ILE A 109 -11.95 3.73 12.27
N ALA A 110 -12.41 3.82 11.02
CA ALA A 110 -13.79 4.04 10.67
C ALA A 110 -14.42 2.72 10.21
N VAL A 111 -15.46 2.28 10.90
CA VAL A 111 -16.27 1.10 10.53
C VAL A 111 -17.39 1.58 9.61
N VAL A 112 -17.40 1.07 8.38
CA VAL A 112 -18.37 1.48 7.36
C VAL A 112 -19.34 0.33 7.10
N GLN A 113 -20.64 0.60 7.19
CA GLN A 113 -21.71 -0.32 6.84
C GLN A 113 -22.77 0.41 6.02
N ASP A 114 -23.25 -0.19 4.94
CA ASP A 114 -24.29 0.37 4.06
C ASP A 114 -24.03 1.81 3.60
N GLY A 115 -22.74 2.13 3.34
CA GLY A 115 -22.31 3.45 2.88
C GLY A 115 -22.27 4.53 3.96
N LYS A 116 -22.40 4.17 5.24
CA LYS A 116 -22.35 5.08 6.39
C LYS A 116 -21.27 4.67 7.38
N ILE A 117 -20.74 5.66 8.10
CA ILE A 117 -19.84 5.38 9.23
C ILE A 117 -20.70 4.97 10.41
N GLU A 118 -20.62 3.70 10.81
CA GLU A 118 -21.33 3.13 11.95
C GLU A 118 -20.64 3.50 13.28
N ALA A 119 -19.32 3.41 13.29
CA ALA A 119 -18.50 3.77 14.45
C ALA A 119 -17.12 4.23 14.01
N GLN A 120 -16.44 4.98 14.89
CA GLN A 120 -15.04 5.35 14.68
C GLN A 120 -14.30 5.45 16.01
N GLY A 121 -13.01 5.13 16.00
CA GLY A 121 -12.14 5.18 17.18
C GLY A 121 -10.90 4.30 17.03
N THR A 122 -10.16 4.14 18.10
CA THR A 122 -9.02 3.21 18.15
C THR A 122 -9.52 1.76 18.18
N HIS A 123 -8.64 0.82 17.84
CA HIS A 123 -8.92 -0.61 17.92
C HIS A 123 -9.52 -1.02 19.28
N GLU A 124 -8.89 -0.61 20.39
CA GLU A 124 -9.34 -0.94 21.74
C GLU A 124 -10.71 -0.33 22.09
N ALA A 125 -10.96 0.90 21.63
CA ALA A 125 -12.23 1.57 21.84
C ALA A 125 -13.36 0.85 21.09
N LEU A 126 -13.14 0.51 19.83
CA LEU A 126 -14.12 -0.18 18.98
C LEU A 126 -14.43 -1.59 19.46
N LEU A 127 -13.44 -2.32 19.99
CA LEU A 127 -13.68 -3.63 20.61
C LEU A 127 -14.62 -3.54 21.83
N LYS A 128 -14.72 -2.38 22.47
CA LYS A 128 -15.61 -2.18 23.64
C LYS A 128 -16.97 -1.63 23.24
N SER A 129 -17.04 -0.79 22.21
CA SER A 129 -18.20 0.04 21.90
C SER A 129 -18.96 -0.35 20.62
N CYS A 130 -18.35 -1.11 19.70
CA CYS A 130 -18.95 -1.48 18.42
C CYS A 130 -19.06 -2.99 18.25
N GLU A 131 -20.28 -3.53 18.30
CA GLU A 131 -20.50 -4.96 18.20
C GLU A 131 -20.10 -5.49 16.81
N LEU A 132 -20.43 -4.76 15.73
CA LEU A 132 -20.01 -5.11 14.38
C LEU A 132 -18.50 -5.26 14.26
N TYR A 133 -17.73 -4.31 14.81
CA TYR A 133 -16.27 -4.40 14.77
C TYR A 133 -15.74 -5.60 15.56
N LYS A 134 -16.36 -5.91 16.68
CA LYS A 134 -16.02 -7.06 17.52
C LYS A 134 -16.26 -8.38 16.80
N GLU A 135 -17.41 -8.52 16.13
CA GLU A 135 -17.73 -9.68 15.29
C GLU A 135 -16.73 -9.86 14.13
N MET A 136 -16.43 -8.78 13.43
CA MET A 136 -15.41 -8.77 12.36
C MET A 136 -14.04 -9.22 12.88
N TRP A 137 -13.64 -8.74 14.06
CA TRP A 137 -12.37 -9.10 14.68
C TRP A 137 -12.32 -10.57 15.09
N GLN A 138 -13.40 -11.09 15.71
CA GLN A 138 -13.51 -12.51 16.08
C GLN A 138 -13.46 -13.43 14.87
N ALA A 139 -14.16 -13.08 13.79
CA ALA A 139 -14.11 -13.83 12.53
C ALA A 139 -12.69 -13.83 11.93
N HIS A 140 -11.96 -12.72 12.05
CA HIS A 140 -10.58 -12.62 11.56
C HIS A 140 -9.60 -13.49 12.37
N ILE A 141 -9.76 -13.58 13.70
CA ILE A 141 -8.95 -14.45 14.56
C ILE A 141 -9.29 -15.92 14.29
N GLY A 142 -10.57 -16.27 14.24
CA GLY A 142 -11.02 -17.64 13.99
C GLY A 142 -10.55 -18.20 12.63
N ALA A 143 -10.42 -17.36 11.62
CA ALA A 143 -9.87 -17.76 10.33
C ALA A 143 -8.36 -18.06 10.38
N LYS A 144 -7.60 -17.39 11.26
CA LYS A 144 -6.16 -17.67 11.46
C LYS A 144 -5.89 -18.97 12.20
N ASP A 145 -6.77 -19.34 13.14
CA ASP A 145 -6.62 -20.57 13.92
C ASP A 145 -7.04 -21.82 13.11
N GLY A 146 -7.86 -21.64 12.07
CA GLY A 146 -8.29 -22.69 11.15
C GLY A 146 -7.26 -23.07 10.06
N ASP A 147 -6.34 -22.16 9.70
CA ASP A 147 -5.27 -22.42 8.72
C ASP A 147 -4.01 -23.08 9.34
N ALA A 148 -3.99 -23.27 10.65
CA ALA A 148 -2.88 -23.88 11.41
C ALA A 148 -3.11 -25.36 11.80
N ALA A 149 -4.17 -26.02 11.27
CA ALA A 149 -4.52 -27.41 11.55
C ALA A 149 -4.29 -28.35 10.37
#